data_dc27b6bb7f9720c6c41ad13218a1f013
#
_entry.id   dc27b6bb7f9720c6c41ad13218a1f013
#
_cell.length_a   1.000
_cell.length_b   1.000
_cell.length_c   1.000
_cell.angle_alpha   90.00
_cell.angle_beta   90.00
_cell.angle_gamma   90.00
#
_symmetry.space_group_name_H-M   'P 1'
#
loop_
_entity.id
_entity.type
_entity.pdbx_description
1 polymer ?
#
loop_
_entity_poly.entity_id
_entity_poly.type
_entity_poly.pdbx_seq_one_letter_code
_entity_poly.pdbx_strand_id
1 'polypeptide(L)'
;MQKPLLFSGNSNVELAREIAAKMDTRLGSALVDKFKNEECRIEIRENVRGAEVFILQSICRSPTGNSVNDSLMELLLMIDALRRASAYRITAVVPYYGYAKQDKKTKGREPISAKLEANLIEKAGAKRLVTLDLHA
;
A
#
# COMPACT_ATOMS: atom_id res chain seq x y z
N MET A 1 24.28 -8.37 -2.35
CA MET A 1 22.98 -7.77 -2.69
C MET A 1 22.01 -7.95 -1.52
N GLN A 2 21.39 -6.88 -1.09
CA GLN A 2 20.44 -6.95 0.01
C GLN A 2 19.13 -7.60 -0.45
N LYS A 3 18.51 -8.36 0.45
CA LYS A 3 17.17 -8.87 0.20
C LYS A 3 16.17 -7.71 0.16
N PRO A 4 15.14 -7.82 -0.67
CA PRO A 4 14.07 -6.82 -0.64
C PRO A 4 13.41 -6.77 0.74
N LEU A 5 12.94 -5.61 1.11
CA LEU A 5 12.19 -5.42 2.34
C LEU A 5 10.69 -5.46 2.01
N LEU A 6 9.92 -6.08 2.89
CA LEU A 6 8.47 -6.15 2.77
C LEU A 6 7.83 -5.44 3.95
N PHE A 7 7.02 -4.42 3.65
CA PHE A 7 6.20 -3.73 4.63
C PHE A 7 4.74 -4.06 4.40
N SER A 8 3.93 -3.90 5.42
CA SER A 8 2.50 -4.17 5.35
C SER A 8 1.69 -3.06 5.99
N GLY A 9 0.59 -2.68 5.34
CA GLY A 9 -0.47 -1.97 6.01
C GLY A 9 -1.33 -2.92 6.84
N ASN A 10 -2.43 -2.43 7.38
CA ASN A 10 -3.25 -3.18 8.33
C ASN A 10 -4.35 -4.04 7.70
N SER A 11 -4.57 -3.95 6.39
CA SER A 11 -5.72 -4.63 5.78
C SER A 11 -5.59 -6.14 5.72
N ASN A 12 -4.36 -6.67 5.59
CA ASN A 12 -4.16 -8.12 5.57
C ASN A 12 -2.75 -8.49 6.05
N VAL A 13 -2.51 -8.30 7.34
CA VAL A 13 -1.21 -8.55 7.94
C VAL A 13 -0.82 -10.03 7.89
N GLU A 14 -1.80 -10.93 8.00
CA GLU A 14 -1.51 -12.36 7.94
C GLU A 14 -0.95 -12.79 6.59
N LEU A 15 -1.53 -12.29 5.49
CA LEU A 15 -0.99 -12.55 4.16
C LEU A 15 0.43 -12.02 4.03
N ALA A 16 0.67 -10.82 4.56
CA ALA A 16 2.01 -10.24 4.54
C ALA A 16 3.02 -11.10 5.29
N ARG A 17 2.64 -11.63 6.43
CA ARG A 17 3.51 -12.53 7.20
C ARG A 17 3.79 -13.83 6.46
N GLU A 18 2.78 -14.39 5.79
CA GLU A 18 2.97 -15.60 4.99
C GLU A 18 3.95 -15.35 3.83
N ILE A 19 3.80 -14.22 3.16
CA ILE A 19 4.70 -13.86 2.07
C ILE A 19 6.12 -13.65 2.60
N ALA A 20 6.26 -12.94 3.72
CA ALA A 20 7.57 -12.73 4.33
C ALA A 20 8.24 -14.05 4.69
N ALA A 21 7.49 -15.00 5.24
CA ALA A 21 8.03 -16.31 5.58
C ALA A 21 8.52 -17.05 4.34
N LYS A 22 7.78 -16.97 3.23
CA LYS A 22 8.19 -17.61 1.97
C LYS A 22 9.39 -16.91 1.35
N MET A 23 9.59 -15.64 1.62
CA MET A 23 10.77 -14.89 1.19
C MET A 23 11.96 -15.09 2.14
N ASP A 24 11.79 -15.90 3.17
CA ASP A 24 12.80 -16.11 4.22
C ASP A 24 13.22 -14.79 4.87
N THR A 25 12.23 -13.99 5.25
CA THR A 25 12.46 -12.69 5.87
C THR A 25 11.33 -12.40 6.88
N ARG A 26 11.39 -11.25 7.51
CA ARG A 26 10.34 -10.74 8.38
C ARG A 26 9.78 -9.45 7.81
N LEU A 27 8.62 -9.06 8.32
CA LEU A 27 8.06 -7.76 7.94
C LEU A 27 8.94 -6.62 8.43
N GLY A 28 9.03 -5.58 7.62
CA GLY A 28 9.72 -4.36 7.97
C GLY A 28 9.07 -3.69 9.19
N SER A 29 9.89 -3.03 9.99
CA SER A 29 9.41 -2.34 11.18
C SER A 29 8.81 -0.99 10.85
N ALA A 30 7.54 -0.82 11.16
CA ALA A 30 6.81 0.43 10.93
C ALA A 30 5.68 0.57 11.94
N LEU A 31 5.40 1.81 12.31
CA LEU A 31 4.19 2.14 13.03
C LEU A 31 3.11 2.45 12.00
N VAL A 32 2.00 1.74 12.04
CA VAL A 32 0.86 1.94 11.15
C VAL A 32 -0.38 1.99 12.03
N ASP A 33 -0.81 3.17 12.40
CA ASP A 33 -1.85 3.39 13.39
C ASP A 33 -2.64 4.64 13.03
N LYS A 34 -3.40 5.14 13.98
CA LYS A 34 -4.17 6.38 13.85
C LYS A 34 -3.92 7.28 15.04
N PHE A 35 -3.97 8.59 14.79
CA PHE A 35 -4.09 9.58 15.86
C PHE A 35 -5.50 9.53 16.47
N LYS A 36 -5.71 10.22 17.57
CA LYS A 36 -7.03 10.26 18.21
C LYS A 36 -8.12 10.83 17.33
N ASN A 37 -7.77 11.71 16.40
CA ASN A 37 -8.73 12.29 15.45
C ASN A 37 -8.94 11.40 14.21
N GLU A 38 -8.45 10.17 14.24
CA GLU A 38 -8.57 9.15 13.20
C GLU A 38 -7.70 9.38 11.95
N GLU A 39 -6.86 10.40 11.95
CA GLU A 39 -5.87 10.53 10.87
C GLU A 39 -4.84 9.40 10.98
N CYS A 40 -4.39 8.91 9.82
CA CYS A 40 -3.37 7.86 9.80
C CYS A 40 -2.05 8.36 10.37
N ARG A 41 -1.43 7.54 11.21
CA ARG A 41 -0.11 7.82 11.77
C ARG A 41 0.86 6.77 11.27
N ILE A 42 1.81 7.20 10.45
CA ILE A 42 2.78 6.31 9.82
C ILE A 42 4.20 6.72 10.23
N GLU A 43 5.00 5.72 10.58
CA GLU A 43 6.41 5.95 10.86
C GLU A 43 7.20 4.72 10.44
N ILE A 44 8.19 4.90 9.57
CA ILE A 44 9.10 3.81 9.19
C ILE A 44 10.17 3.73 10.27
N ARG A 45 10.35 2.56 10.87
CA ARG A 45 11.20 2.34 12.04
C ARG A 45 12.42 1.48 11.77
N GLU A 46 12.88 1.45 10.52
CA GLU A 46 14.16 0.84 10.20
C GLU A 46 14.77 1.53 8.99
N ASN A 47 16.05 1.29 8.77
CA ASN A 47 16.76 1.91 7.65
C ASN A 47 16.35 1.25 6.34
N VAL A 48 15.79 2.05 5.43
CA VAL A 48 15.38 1.59 4.10
C VAL A 48 16.18 2.26 2.99
N ARG A 49 17.19 3.05 3.35
CA ARG A 49 17.97 3.79 2.36
C ARG A 49 18.59 2.84 1.33
N GLY A 50 18.31 3.11 0.05
CA GLY A 50 18.85 2.32 -1.05
C GLY A 50 18.22 0.95 -1.22
N ALA A 51 17.22 0.61 -0.43
CA ALA A 51 16.59 -0.72 -0.47
C ALA A 51 15.51 -0.79 -1.52
N GLU A 52 15.34 -1.98 -2.10
CA GLU A 52 14.13 -2.33 -2.84
C GLU A 52 13.05 -2.69 -1.84
N VAL A 53 11.90 -2.03 -1.94
CA VAL A 53 10.83 -2.18 -0.95
C VAL A 53 9.53 -2.58 -1.64
N PHE A 54 8.90 -3.60 -1.07
CA PHE A 54 7.53 -3.98 -1.41
C PHE A 54 6.62 -3.56 -0.26
N ILE A 55 5.48 -2.96 -0.59
CA ILE A 55 4.46 -2.61 0.39
C ILE A 55 3.16 -3.33 0.03
N LEU A 56 2.69 -4.19 0.93
CA LEU A 56 1.48 -4.98 0.74
C LEU A 56 0.31 -4.32 1.46
N GLN A 57 -0.72 -4.00 0.70
CA GLN A 57 -1.96 -3.48 1.27
C GLN A 57 -3.11 -3.69 0.30
N SER A 58 -4.12 -4.46 0.71
CA SER A 58 -5.38 -4.51 -0.01
C SER A 58 -6.19 -3.26 0.32
N ILE A 59 -6.84 -2.70 -0.70
CA ILE A 59 -7.67 -1.50 -0.54
C ILE A 59 -9.10 -1.96 -0.26
N CYS A 60 -9.32 -2.38 0.97
CA CYS A 60 -10.57 -2.95 1.45
C CYS A 60 -10.75 -2.61 2.92
N ARG A 61 -11.88 -3.01 3.47
CA ARG A 61 -12.09 -2.89 4.92
C ARG A 61 -11.14 -3.85 5.62
N SER A 62 -10.56 -3.41 6.72
CA SER A 62 -9.62 -4.25 7.48
C SER A 62 -10.31 -4.87 8.69
N PRO A 63 -9.78 -6.01 9.19
CA PRO A 63 -10.28 -6.60 10.44
C PRO A 63 -10.14 -5.66 11.65
N THR A 64 -9.22 -4.70 11.57
CA THR A 64 -8.97 -3.75 12.66
C THR A 64 -9.88 -2.54 12.63
N GLY A 65 -10.84 -2.49 11.68
CA GLY A 65 -11.83 -1.43 11.64
C GLY A 65 -11.57 -0.32 10.63
N ASN A 66 -10.50 -0.40 9.84
CA ASN A 66 -10.27 0.58 8.79
C ASN A 66 -11.31 0.43 7.68
N SER A 67 -11.79 1.57 7.17
CA SER A 67 -12.63 1.59 5.97
C SER A 67 -11.76 1.36 4.72
N VAL A 68 -12.43 1.22 3.58
CA VAL A 68 -11.74 1.17 2.28
C VAL A 68 -10.86 2.42 2.10
N ASN A 69 -11.40 3.59 2.41
CA ASN A 69 -10.67 4.85 2.28
C ASN A 69 -9.49 4.93 3.24
N ASP A 70 -9.65 4.43 4.47
CA ASP A 70 -8.54 4.36 5.42
C ASP A 70 -7.40 3.50 4.88
N SER A 71 -7.74 2.36 4.29
CA SER A 71 -6.72 1.46 3.73
C SER A 71 -5.97 2.10 2.57
N LEU A 72 -6.68 2.84 1.72
CA LEU A 72 -6.03 3.58 0.63
C LEU A 72 -5.10 4.66 1.19
N MET A 73 -5.58 5.46 2.13
CA MET A 73 -4.77 6.53 2.70
C MET A 73 -3.54 5.98 3.42
N GLU A 74 -3.71 4.88 4.14
CA GLU A 74 -2.61 4.20 4.81
C GLU A 74 -1.52 3.78 3.81
N LEU A 75 -1.94 3.21 2.68
CA LEU A 75 -1.01 2.82 1.62
C LEU A 75 -0.25 4.03 1.07
N LEU A 76 -0.96 5.11 0.73
CA LEU A 76 -0.35 6.31 0.17
C LEU A 76 0.67 6.92 1.12
N LEU A 77 0.34 7.02 2.39
CA LEU A 77 1.23 7.61 3.38
C LEU A 77 2.45 6.73 3.64
N MET A 78 2.28 5.41 3.63
CA MET A 78 3.42 4.51 3.77
C MET A 78 4.37 4.62 2.59
N ILE A 79 3.85 4.71 1.37
CA ILE A 79 4.68 4.89 0.19
C ILE A 79 5.45 6.20 0.28
N ASP A 80 4.77 7.29 0.67
CA ASP A 80 5.42 8.59 0.82
C ASP A 80 6.52 8.55 1.89
N ALA A 81 6.25 7.91 3.03
CA ALA A 81 7.24 7.78 4.09
C ALA A 81 8.47 6.99 3.63
N LEU A 82 8.27 5.90 2.89
CA LEU A 82 9.35 5.10 2.35
C LEU A 82 10.18 5.88 1.33
N ARG A 83 9.52 6.65 0.47
CA ARG A 83 10.20 7.51 -0.49
C ARG A 83 11.07 8.55 0.21
N ARG A 84 10.51 9.21 1.23
CA ARG A 84 11.25 10.24 1.98
C ARG A 84 12.38 9.65 2.81
N ALA A 85 12.28 8.37 3.17
CA ALA A 85 13.34 7.64 3.83
C ALA A 85 14.40 7.11 2.85
N SER A 86 14.31 7.49 1.57
CA SER A 86 15.28 7.18 0.52
C SER A 86 15.33 5.72 0.09
N ALA A 87 14.21 5.03 0.14
CA ALA A 87 14.10 3.72 -0.49
C ALA A 87 14.48 3.85 -1.98
N TYR A 88 15.18 2.86 -2.51
CA TYR A 88 15.61 2.90 -3.90
C TYR A 88 14.43 2.75 -4.86
N ARG A 89 13.58 1.76 -4.63
CA ARG A 89 12.42 1.50 -5.48
C ARG A 89 11.32 0.92 -4.62
N ILE A 90 10.09 1.41 -4.84
CA ILE A 90 8.92 0.99 -4.09
C ILE A 90 7.93 0.35 -5.05
N THR A 91 7.52 -0.88 -4.75
CA THR A 91 6.47 -1.58 -5.48
C THR A 91 5.28 -1.75 -4.56
N ALA A 92 4.14 -1.23 -4.97
CA ALA A 92 2.89 -1.43 -4.25
C ALA A 92 2.27 -2.74 -4.70
N VAL A 93 2.03 -3.64 -3.76
CA VAL A 93 1.37 -4.92 -4.01
C VAL A 93 -0.02 -4.84 -3.39
N VAL A 94 -1.03 -4.77 -4.24
CA VAL A 94 -2.42 -4.51 -3.84
C VAL A 94 -3.28 -5.69 -4.29
N PRO A 95 -3.35 -6.76 -3.48
CA PRO A 95 -4.06 -7.98 -3.89
C PRO A 95 -5.52 -7.75 -4.22
N TYR A 96 -6.19 -6.91 -3.45
CA TYR A 96 -7.54 -6.46 -3.75
C TYR A 96 -7.51 -4.96 -4.02
N TYR A 97 -7.87 -4.58 -5.24
CA TYR A 97 -7.80 -3.20 -5.70
C TYR A 97 -9.19 -2.57 -5.57
N GLY A 98 -9.45 -1.96 -4.42
CA GLY A 98 -10.71 -1.25 -4.17
C GLY A 98 -10.92 -0.17 -5.23
N TYR A 99 -12.17 0.18 -5.47
CA TYR A 99 -12.57 1.13 -6.53
C TYR A 99 -12.38 0.62 -7.95
N ALA A 100 -11.96 -0.61 -8.15
CA ALA A 100 -11.75 -1.17 -9.49
C ALA A 100 -13.03 -1.28 -10.30
N LYS A 101 -14.18 -1.25 -9.64
CA LYS A 101 -15.48 -1.28 -10.33
C LYS A 101 -15.70 -0.08 -11.24
N GLN A 102 -15.00 1.01 -10.99
CA GLN A 102 -15.09 2.23 -11.79
C GLN A 102 -13.82 2.38 -12.62
N ASP A 103 -13.57 1.40 -13.49
CA ASP A 103 -12.42 1.40 -14.38
C ASP A 103 -12.72 2.04 -15.74
N LYS A 104 -14.00 2.35 -16.00
CA LYS A 104 -14.44 2.98 -17.24
C LYS A 104 -15.42 4.10 -16.95
N LYS A 105 -15.42 5.11 -17.83
CA LYS A 105 -16.40 6.18 -17.78
C LYS A 105 -17.65 5.71 -18.53
N THR A 106 -18.74 5.48 -17.81
CA THR A 106 -20.01 5.04 -18.39
C THR A 106 -20.98 6.20 -18.63
N LYS A 107 -20.84 7.29 -17.90
CA LYS A 107 -21.66 8.50 -18.01
C LYS A 107 -20.77 9.72 -17.97
N GLY A 108 -21.33 10.86 -18.45
CA GLY A 108 -20.56 12.09 -18.55
C GLY A 108 -20.34 12.74 -17.21
N ARG A 109 -19.97 12.74 -16.27
CA ARG A 109 -19.74 13.38 -14.97
C ARG A 109 -19.46 12.38 -13.86
N GLU A 110 -19.01 11.19 -14.27
CA GLU A 110 -18.56 10.19 -13.33
C GLU A 110 -17.04 10.14 -13.31
N PRO A 111 -16.44 9.79 -12.18
CA PRO A 111 -15.00 9.61 -12.12
C PRO A 111 -14.59 8.30 -12.77
N ILE A 112 -13.31 8.18 -13.07
CA ILE A 112 -12.68 6.89 -13.34
C ILE A 112 -11.81 6.59 -12.13
N SER A 113 -12.43 6.03 -11.10
CA SER A 113 -11.81 5.89 -9.78
C SER A 113 -10.58 5.01 -9.79
N ALA A 114 -10.61 3.92 -10.55
CA ALA A 114 -9.46 3.02 -10.65
C ALA A 114 -8.23 3.74 -11.20
N LYS A 115 -8.41 4.59 -12.20
CA LYS A 115 -7.32 5.35 -12.81
C LYS A 115 -6.80 6.41 -11.85
N LEU A 116 -7.71 7.14 -11.20
CA LEU A 116 -7.31 8.16 -10.22
C LEU A 116 -6.48 7.53 -9.11
N GLU A 117 -6.92 6.40 -8.61
CA GLU A 117 -6.23 5.67 -7.54
C GLU A 117 -4.81 5.26 -7.97
N ALA A 118 -4.68 4.71 -9.19
CA ALA A 118 -3.36 4.35 -9.72
C ALA A 118 -2.44 5.57 -9.82
N ASN A 119 -2.98 6.71 -10.26
CA ASN A 119 -2.22 7.95 -10.35
C ASN A 119 -1.76 8.44 -8.97
N LEU A 120 -2.61 8.30 -7.95
CA LEU A 120 -2.25 8.67 -6.58
C LEU A 120 -1.12 7.79 -6.03
N ILE A 121 -1.19 6.49 -6.28
CA ILE A 121 -0.17 5.54 -5.84
C ILE A 121 1.17 5.86 -6.50
N GLU A 122 1.15 6.12 -7.80
CA GLU A 122 2.36 6.51 -8.53
C GLU A 122 2.91 7.85 -8.02
N LYS A 123 2.04 8.83 -7.82
CA LYS A 123 2.46 10.15 -7.34
C LYS A 123 3.04 10.10 -5.93
N ALA A 124 2.54 9.21 -5.09
CA ALA A 124 3.09 9.02 -3.75
C ALA A 124 4.52 8.50 -3.79
N GLY A 125 4.89 7.76 -4.84
CA GLY A 125 6.28 7.32 -5.01
C GLY A 125 6.46 5.89 -5.49
N ALA A 126 5.39 5.13 -5.71
CA ALA A 126 5.52 3.76 -6.21
C ALA A 126 5.93 3.75 -7.68
N LYS A 127 6.95 2.96 -8.01
CA LYS A 127 7.39 2.76 -9.39
C LYS A 127 6.59 1.67 -10.08
N ARG A 128 6.08 0.71 -9.32
CA ARG A 128 5.28 -0.39 -9.84
C ARG A 128 4.07 -0.63 -8.96
N LEU A 129 3.00 -1.05 -9.60
CA LEU A 129 1.76 -1.46 -8.93
C LEU A 129 1.41 -2.86 -9.43
N VAL A 130 1.33 -3.79 -8.48
CA VAL A 130 0.99 -5.18 -8.77
C VAL A 130 -0.35 -5.47 -8.11
N THR A 131 -1.30 -5.95 -8.88
CA THR A 131 -2.61 -6.37 -8.37
C THR A 131 -2.89 -7.80 -8.82
N LEU A 132 -3.74 -8.49 -8.08
CA LEU A 132 -4.09 -9.87 -8.40
C LEU A 132 -5.47 -10.00 -9.02
N ASP A 133 -6.36 -9.10 -8.68
CA ASP A 133 -7.76 -9.20 -9.07
C ASP A 133 -8.29 -7.83 -9.43
N LEU A 134 -8.27 -7.54 -10.72
CA LEU A 134 -8.88 -6.34 -11.24
C LEU A 134 -10.27 -6.68 -11.76
N HIS A 135 -11.24 -5.86 -11.41
CA HIS A 135 -12.55 -5.96 -12.00
C HIS A 135 -12.46 -5.55 -13.47
N ALA A 136 -12.71 -6.49 -14.33
CA ALA A 136 -12.63 -6.25 -15.77
C ALA A 136 -13.99 -5.85 -16.35
#